data_291c6440f046c9737ed016016ea5edf7
#
_entry.id   291c6440f046c9737ed016016ea5edf7
#
_cell.length_a   1.000
_cell.length_b   1.000
_cell.length_c   1.000
_cell.angle_alpha   90.00
_cell.angle_beta   90.00
_cell.angle_gamma   90.00
#
_symmetry.space_group_name_H-M   'P 1'
#
loop_
_entity.id
_entity.type
_entity.pdbx_description
1 polymer ?
#
loop_
_entity_poly.entity_id
_entity_poly.type
_entity_poly.pdbx_seq_one_letter_code
_entity_poly.pdbx_strand_id
1 'polypeptide(L)'
;MRKLLTAMTFALLVTSAQAQDAPIAHDAEFYILQAQHADQWTEDDAAVDAALAQFRAGNDGKPPNILSILVDDMGFGDMGIPELNAVRGYETPNINQLADEGMRMVRMYTEPSCTPTRVAQMTGRLPVRMGMGDTSVDISGFGLPGNEVTLAEVLSEGGYSTSHVGKWHMGDIPESWAMNQGFDYAQHAVHQQGQLTIFHDDAIREQVSVGIADFDPAYTLDDLFRPDASAMATVIEGKPGEPVREIRMSAGERWTAAKYDEMNQAFQDKTLDELRRLTGENKPFFLQYWPMIPLDNTRTGRDGPDSPNGGLYADKMQLLDTWVGDIMNELDTLGIADNTIVVLMGDNGHFTKYAPQSGFTPMIYKGGKGDTSEGGVRVDAFIKWPGMIAPDSMVNNIIHVSDLYTTLSRFAGADQFIPRDRLVDGVDQSASLLFDDESKGRRDHVIVYSISTPKAIVKDKLRLNLPGPGESPILAEFFDLYRDTHEKYPVSTEVGAWGGQEFVRILGRHMARKEKYPDGPPAYGVPYEGIENLRPETQAAVEAFAIKRGSVTK
;
A
#
# COMPACT_ATOMS: atom_id res chain seq x y z
N MET A 1 -36.73 -18.75 -30.92
CA MET A 1 -35.70 -17.78 -30.57
C MET A 1 -36.11 -16.84 -29.41
N ARG A 2 -37.30 -16.17 -29.42
CA ARG A 2 -37.69 -15.27 -28.31
C ARG A 2 -37.79 -15.94 -26.90
N LYS A 3 -38.24 -17.20 -26.82
CA LYS A 3 -38.36 -17.90 -25.51
C LYS A 3 -37.01 -18.35 -24.93
N LEU A 4 -35.96 -18.56 -25.76
CA LEU A 4 -34.60 -18.85 -25.27
C LEU A 4 -33.90 -17.60 -24.76
N LEU A 5 -34.09 -16.43 -25.38
CA LEU A 5 -33.51 -15.16 -24.88
C LEU A 5 -34.07 -14.76 -23.53
N THR A 6 -35.40 -14.97 -23.30
CA THR A 6 -36.02 -14.62 -22.01
C THR A 6 -35.55 -15.54 -20.87
N ALA A 7 -35.26 -16.82 -21.15
CA ALA A 7 -34.71 -17.75 -20.16
C ALA A 7 -33.25 -17.46 -19.81
N MET A 8 -32.44 -17.02 -20.80
CA MET A 8 -31.05 -16.63 -20.56
C MET A 8 -30.93 -15.33 -19.76
N THR A 9 -31.79 -14.33 -20.03
CA THR A 9 -31.81 -13.06 -19.30
C THR A 9 -32.28 -13.27 -17.84
N PHE A 10 -33.24 -14.19 -17.61
CA PHE A 10 -33.70 -14.49 -16.26
C PHE A 10 -32.67 -15.33 -15.46
N ALA A 11 -31.94 -16.23 -16.09
CA ALA A 11 -30.88 -17.01 -15.48
C ALA A 11 -29.67 -16.13 -15.09
N LEU A 12 -29.30 -15.13 -15.92
CA LEU A 12 -28.26 -14.15 -15.61
C LEU A 12 -28.66 -13.20 -14.46
N LEU A 13 -29.92 -12.77 -14.42
CA LEU A 13 -30.44 -11.94 -13.33
C LEU A 13 -30.55 -12.71 -11.99
N VAL A 14 -30.90 -13.98 -12.03
CA VAL A 14 -30.98 -14.82 -10.83
C VAL A 14 -29.58 -15.17 -10.31
N THR A 15 -28.60 -15.37 -11.16
CA THR A 15 -27.22 -15.62 -10.74
C THR A 15 -26.54 -14.36 -10.16
N SER A 16 -26.83 -13.17 -10.65
CA SER A 16 -26.31 -11.92 -10.08
C SER A 16 -26.94 -11.58 -8.72
N ALA A 17 -28.24 -11.77 -8.56
CA ALA A 17 -28.92 -11.56 -7.26
C ALA A 17 -28.45 -12.55 -6.19
N GLN A 18 -28.24 -13.83 -6.52
CA GLN A 18 -27.72 -14.82 -5.58
C GLN A 18 -26.25 -14.60 -5.19
N ALA A 19 -25.46 -13.94 -6.05
CA ALA A 19 -24.07 -13.61 -5.74
C ALA A 19 -23.95 -12.45 -4.74
N GLN A 20 -24.90 -11.52 -4.72
CA GLN A 20 -24.93 -10.38 -3.79
C GLN A 20 -25.35 -10.77 -2.37
N ASP A 21 -26.11 -11.85 -2.18
CA ASP A 21 -26.54 -12.33 -0.87
C ASP A 21 -25.51 -13.28 -0.21
N ALA A 22 -24.47 -13.70 -0.91
CA ALA A 22 -23.43 -14.54 -0.35
C ALA A 22 -22.54 -13.74 0.62
N PRO A 23 -22.05 -14.31 1.73
CA PRO A 23 -21.07 -13.63 2.57
C PRO A 23 -19.73 -13.44 1.83
N ILE A 24 -18.95 -12.42 2.23
CA ILE A 24 -17.59 -12.25 1.76
C ILE A 24 -16.81 -13.54 2.05
N ALA A 25 -16.06 -14.01 1.06
CA ALA A 25 -15.22 -15.19 1.23
C ALA A 25 -13.85 -14.77 1.79
N HIS A 26 -13.56 -15.17 3.03
CA HIS A 26 -12.28 -14.92 3.70
C HIS A 26 -11.37 -16.16 3.71
N ASP A 27 -10.14 -15.98 4.17
CA ASP A 27 -9.23 -17.08 4.44
C ASP A 27 -9.76 -17.97 5.58
N ALA A 28 -9.24 -19.18 5.66
CA ALA A 28 -9.78 -20.21 6.55
C ALA A 28 -9.74 -19.82 8.03
N GLU A 29 -8.70 -19.11 8.45
CA GLU A 29 -8.53 -18.72 9.86
C GLU A 29 -9.61 -17.74 10.34
N PHE A 30 -10.10 -16.88 9.46
CA PHE A 30 -11.21 -15.98 9.76
C PHE A 30 -12.42 -16.74 10.32
N TYR A 31 -12.78 -17.87 9.70
CA TYR A 31 -13.94 -18.65 10.15
C TYR A 31 -13.71 -19.37 11.48
N ILE A 32 -12.46 -19.67 11.81
CA ILE A 32 -12.09 -20.22 13.13
C ILE A 32 -12.31 -19.16 14.20
N LEU A 33 -11.79 -17.94 13.97
CA LEU A 33 -11.96 -16.82 14.89
C LEU A 33 -13.43 -16.41 15.02
N GLN A 34 -14.16 -16.34 13.89
CA GLN A 34 -15.59 -16.05 13.90
C GLN A 34 -16.37 -17.05 14.75
N ALA A 35 -16.06 -18.36 14.63
CA ALA A 35 -16.73 -19.38 15.43
C ALA A 35 -16.37 -19.29 16.93
N GLN A 36 -15.17 -18.84 17.27
CA GLN A 36 -14.74 -18.65 18.66
C GLN A 36 -15.34 -17.41 19.31
N HIS A 37 -15.62 -16.36 18.54
CA HIS A 37 -16.05 -15.04 19.01
C HIS A 37 -17.42 -14.61 18.45
N ALA A 38 -18.28 -15.54 18.01
CA ALA A 38 -19.49 -15.25 17.27
C ALA A 38 -20.44 -14.27 18.00
N ASP A 39 -20.67 -14.49 19.30
CA ASP A 39 -21.55 -13.64 20.09
C ASP A 39 -20.97 -12.23 20.25
N GLN A 40 -19.68 -12.13 20.57
CA GLN A 40 -18.98 -10.86 20.69
C GLN A 40 -19.00 -10.08 19.37
N TRP A 41 -18.67 -10.72 18.25
CA TRP A 41 -18.67 -10.06 16.93
C TRP A 41 -20.06 -9.57 16.54
N THR A 42 -21.12 -10.30 16.92
CA THR A 42 -22.50 -9.86 16.68
C THR A 42 -22.84 -8.60 17.49
N GLU A 43 -22.42 -8.54 18.75
CA GLU A 43 -22.60 -7.36 19.60
C GLU A 43 -21.76 -6.17 19.09
N ASP A 44 -20.52 -6.43 18.70
CA ASP A 44 -19.62 -5.43 18.15
C ASP A 44 -20.15 -4.84 16.83
N ASP A 45 -20.67 -5.69 15.93
CA ASP A 45 -21.29 -5.23 14.68
C ASP A 45 -22.50 -4.34 14.94
N ALA A 46 -23.35 -4.70 15.87
CA ALA A 46 -24.50 -3.88 16.24
C ALA A 46 -24.07 -2.53 16.84
N ALA A 47 -23.01 -2.51 17.65
CA ALA A 47 -22.47 -1.27 18.22
C ALA A 47 -21.83 -0.38 17.15
N VAL A 48 -21.08 -0.95 16.22
CA VAL A 48 -20.50 -0.24 15.07
C VAL A 48 -21.61 0.37 14.21
N ASP A 49 -22.65 -0.41 13.87
CA ASP A 49 -23.78 0.09 13.09
C ASP A 49 -24.50 1.25 13.77
N ALA A 50 -24.70 1.18 15.10
CA ALA A 50 -25.31 2.25 15.86
C ALA A 50 -24.44 3.53 15.85
N ALA A 51 -23.12 3.41 16.04
CA ALA A 51 -22.19 4.51 16.00
C ALA A 51 -22.16 5.19 14.61
N LEU A 52 -22.09 4.40 13.55
CA LEU A 52 -22.10 4.92 12.17
C LEU A 52 -23.43 5.57 11.80
N ALA A 53 -24.57 5.02 12.27
CA ALA A 53 -25.88 5.62 12.08
C ALA A 53 -26.01 6.95 12.83
N GLN A 54 -25.49 7.03 14.06
CA GLN A 54 -25.46 8.27 14.83
C GLN A 54 -24.59 9.33 14.15
N PHE A 55 -23.40 8.98 13.66
CA PHE A 55 -22.54 9.88 12.91
C PHE A 55 -23.27 10.45 11.69
N ARG A 56 -23.87 9.59 10.86
CA ARG A 56 -24.61 10.02 9.66
C ARG A 56 -25.79 10.93 10.03
N ALA A 57 -26.51 10.66 11.11
CA ALA A 57 -27.60 11.51 11.57
C ALA A 57 -27.13 12.92 11.95
N GLY A 58 -25.90 13.06 12.46
CA GLY A 58 -25.24 14.35 12.73
C GLY A 58 -24.61 15.01 11.50
N ASN A 59 -24.49 14.30 10.38
CA ASN A 59 -23.79 14.71 9.17
C ASN A 59 -24.71 14.71 7.92
N ASP A 60 -25.92 15.30 8.05
CA ASP A 60 -26.90 15.40 6.96
C ASP A 60 -27.20 14.06 6.23
N GLY A 61 -27.10 12.96 6.94
CA GLY A 61 -27.29 11.60 6.40
C GLY A 61 -26.12 11.05 5.60
N LYS A 62 -25.01 11.79 5.50
CA LYS A 62 -23.86 11.41 4.69
C LYS A 62 -22.82 10.61 5.50
N PRO A 63 -22.15 9.65 4.87
CA PRO A 63 -20.97 9.03 5.43
C PRO A 63 -19.77 10.02 5.44
N PRO A 64 -18.66 9.68 6.13
CA PRO A 64 -17.47 10.53 6.18
C PRO A 64 -16.76 10.62 4.83
N ASN A 65 -16.03 11.70 4.59
CA ASN A 65 -14.99 11.72 3.59
C ASN A 65 -13.83 10.83 4.03
N ILE A 66 -13.04 10.37 3.08
CA ILE A 66 -11.85 9.54 3.34
C ILE A 66 -10.66 10.13 2.60
N LEU A 67 -9.60 10.45 3.36
CA LEU A 67 -8.30 10.84 2.85
C LEU A 67 -7.27 9.78 3.24
N SER A 68 -6.66 9.14 2.25
CA SER A 68 -5.63 8.12 2.45
C SER A 68 -4.28 8.64 1.97
N ILE A 69 -3.34 8.78 2.90
CA ILE A 69 -1.97 9.21 2.64
C ILE A 69 -1.06 8.00 2.84
N LEU A 70 -0.41 7.52 1.77
CA LEU A 70 0.52 6.40 1.82
C LEU A 70 1.91 6.89 1.42
N VAL A 71 2.81 6.91 2.39
CA VAL A 71 4.17 7.43 2.23
C VAL A 71 5.11 6.32 1.78
N ASP A 72 5.99 6.65 0.83
CA ASP A 72 6.90 5.70 0.19
C ASP A 72 8.11 5.39 1.07
N ASP A 73 8.41 4.11 1.25
CA ASP A 73 9.60 3.59 1.94
C ASP A 73 9.76 4.07 3.40
N MET A 74 8.66 4.13 4.17
CA MET A 74 8.62 4.54 5.56
C MET A 74 8.35 3.35 6.49
N GLY A 75 9.37 2.96 7.25
CA GLY A 75 9.28 1.91 8.25
C GLY A 75 8.79 2.40 9.61
N PHE A 76 8.64 1.46 10.54
CA PHE A 76 8.23 1.79 11.90
C PHE A 76 9.27 2.65 12.63
N GLY A 77 8.81 3.78 13.16
CA GLY A 77 9.61 4.77 13.88
C GLY A 77 10.20 5.85 12.97
N ASP A 78 9.83 5.90 11.70
CA ASP A 78 10.29 6.94 10.77
C ASP A 78 9.45 8.23 10.90
N MET A 79 8.19 8.15 11.34
CA MET A 79 7.32 9.32 11.49
C MET A 79 6.36 9.19 12.69
N GLY A 80 5.88 10.33 13.20
CA GLY A 80 4.84 10.36 14.23
C GLY A 80 5.27 9.87 15.62
N ILE A 81 6.57 9.65 15.86
CA ILE A 81 7.15 9.27 17.14
C ILE A 81 8.28 10.25 17.47
N PRO A 82 8.00 11.35 18.22
CA PRO A 82 8.94 12.45 18.41
C PRO A 82 10.33 12.04 18.88
N GLU A 83 10.40 11.11 19.85
CA GLU A 83 11.65 10.66 20.44
C GLU A 83 12.54 9.93 19.44
N LEU A 84 11.93 9.14 18.54
CA LEU A 84 12.66 8.41 17.51
C LEU A 84 13.08 9.33 16.38
N ASN A 85 12.23 10.27 16.00
CA ASN A 85 12.54 11.25 14.97
C ASN A 85 13.71 12.16 15.41
N ALA A 86 13.69 12.64 16.68
CA ALA A 86 14.77 13.45 17.23
C ALA A 86 16.12 12.70 17.26
N VAL A 87 16.14 11.41 17.59
CA VAL A 87 17.37 10.58 17.53
C VAL A 87 17.93 10.50 16.11
N ARG A 88 17.06 10.58 15.10
CA ARG A 88 17.44 10.55 13.68
C ARG A 88 17.77 11.92 13.09
N GLY A 89 17.63 12.99 13.88
CA GLY A 89 18.05 14.34 13.52
C GLY A 89 17.02 15.14 12.73
N TYR A 90 15.74 14.79 12.81
CA TYR A 90 14.63 15.55 12.23
C TYR A 90 13.41 15.54 13.16
N GLU A 91 12.43 16.38 12.82
CA GLU A 91 11.17 16.50 13.53
C GLU A 91 10.01 16.42 12.54
N THR A 92 8.87 15.84 12.98
CA THR A 92 7.65 15.75 12.19
C THR A 92 6.45 16.26 12.99
N PRO A 93 6.41 17.58 13.36
CA PRO A 93 5.43 18.10 14.29
C PRO A 93 3.99 17.99 13.80
N ASN A 94 3.73 18.15 12.49
CA ASN A 94 2.38 18.05 11.94
C ASN A 94 1.89 16.59 11.92
N ILE A 95 2.76 15.65 11.57
CA ILE A 95 2.47 14.20 11.63
C ILE A 95 2.30 13.77 13.09
N ASN A 96 3.11 14.29 14.01
CA ASN A 96 2.96 14.03 15.44
C ASN A 96 1.59 14.52 15.94
N GLN A 97 1.18 15.74 15.54
CA GLN A 97 -0.13 16.26 15.88
C GLN A 97 -1.27 15.39 15.32
N LEU A 98 -1.18 14.94 14.06
CA LEU A 98 -2.17 14.02 13.48
C LEU A 98 -2.25 12.72 14.29
N ALA A 99 -1.12 12.18 14.70
CA ALA A 99 -1.04 10.96 15.51
C ALA A 99 -1.64 11.17 16.92
N ASP A 100 -1.42 12.33 17.55
CA ASP A 100 -1.95 12.69 18.87
C ASP A 100 -3.47 12.99 18.82
N GLU A 101 -3.95 13.57 17.73
CA GLU A 101 -5.37 13.84 17.50
C GLU A 101 -6.14 12.62 17.00
N GLY A 102 -5.48 11.51 16.75
CA GLY A 102 -6.02 10.25 16.26
C GLY A 102 -5.57 9.05 17.08
N MET A 103 -5.49 7.91 16.41
CA MET A 103 -5.08 6.63 16.95
C MET A 103 -3.85 6.11 16.24
N ARG A 104 -2.89 5.58 17.00
CA ARG A 104 -1.72 4.87 16.50
C ARG A 104 -2.03 3.38 16.34
N MET A 105 -1.90 2.85 15.13
CA MET A 105 -2.00 1.41 14.83
C MET A 105 -0.60 0.80 14.90
N VAL A 106 -0.10 0.51 16.11
CA VAL A 106 1.33 0.19 16.33
C VAL A 106 1.77 -1.16 15.78
N ARG A 107 0.84 -1.99 15.33
CA ARG A 107 1.11 -3.25 14.64
C ARG A 107 0.44 -3.31 13.27
N MET A 108 0.60 -2.23 12.50
CA MET A 108 0.23 -2.22 11.10
C MET A 108 1.28 -3.00 10.30
N TYR A 109 0.82 -4.05 9.64
CA TYR A 109 1.61 -4.86 8.74
C TYR A 109 1.26 -4.57 7.29
N THR A 110 2.29 -4.46 6.48
CA THR A 110 2.21 -4.28 5.04
C THR A 110 2.85 -5.48 4.34
N GLU A 111 2.91 -5.42 3.03
CA GLU A 111 3.77 -6.31 2.25
C GLU A 111 5.21 -5.77 2.24
N PRO A 112 6.21 -6.60 1.88
CA PRO A 112 7.62 -6.19 1.94
C PRO A 112 8.03 -5.07 0.98
N SER A 113 7.15 -4.64 0.08
CA SER A 113 7.48 -3.66 -0.95
C SER A 113 6.25 -2.89 -1.44
N CYS A 114 6.50 -1.80 -2.17
CA CYS A 114 5.51 -0.80 -2.60
C CYS A 114 4.33 -1.41 -3.38
N THR A 115 4.58 -2.04 -4.54
CA THR A 115 3.51 -2.60 -5.39
C THR A 115 2.64 -3.59 -4.64
N PRO A 116 3.18 -4.61 -3.97
CA PRO A 116 2.34 -5.55 -3.24
C PRO A 116 1.50 -4.88 -2.16
N THR A 117 2.05 -3.92 -1.41
CA THR A 117 1.27 -3.19 -0.40
C THR A 117 0.12 -2.39 -1.01
N ARG A 118 0.38 -1.66 -2.10
CA ARG A 118 -0.63 -0.86 -2.80
C ARG A 118 -1.75 -1.73 -3.35
N VAL A 119 -1.40 -2.87 -3.92
CA VAL A 119 -2.34 -3.89 -4.38
C VAL A 119 -3.19 -4.41 -3.21
N ALA A 120 -2.58 -4.78 -2.08
CA ALA A 120 -3.30 -5.29 -0.92
C ALA A 120 -4.26 -4.25 -0.33
N GLN A 121 -3.82 -2.98 -0.24
CA GLN A 121 -4.66 -1.88 0.23
C GLN A 121 -5.86 -1.63 -0.69
N MET A 122 -5.62 -1.66 -2.00
CA MET A 122 -6.66 -1.33 -2.98
C MET A 122 -7.65 -2.46 -3.22
N THR A 123 -7.26 -3.72 -3.04
CA THR A 123 -8.13 -4.87 -3.39
C THR A 123 -8.61 -5.65 -2.17
N GLY A 124 -8.06 -5.40 -0.98
CA GLY A 124 -8.34 -6.22 0.21
C GLY A 124 -7.80 -7.66 0.11
N ARG A 125 -6.91 -7.94 -0.85
CA ARG A 125 -6.42 -9.28 -1.17
C ARG A 125 -4.91 -9.34 -1.09
N LEU A 126 -4.36 -10.47 -0.67
CA LEU A 126 -2.93 -10.68 -0.76
C LEU A 126 -2.47 -10.59 -2.22
N PRO A 127 -1.38 -9.88 -2.53
CA PRO A 127 -0.92 -9.65 -3.91
C PRO A 127 -0.63 -10.93 -4.67
N VAL A 128 -0.24 -11.98 -3.99
CA VAL A 128 0.00 -13.30 -4.57
C VAL A 128 -1.25 -13.88 -5.25
N ARG A 129 -2.45 -13.46 -4.83
CA ARG A 129 -3.73 -13.90 -5.43
C ARG A 129 -3.86 -13.52 -6.90
N MET A 130 -3.19 -12.44 -7.31
CA MET A 130 -3.19 -11.94 -8.68
C MET A 130 -1.79 -11.89 -9.32
N GLY A 131 -0.80 -12.53 -8.69
CA GLY A 131 0.57 -12.61 -9.20
C GLY A 131 1.39 -11.34 -9.03
N MET A 132 0.94 -10.38 -8.22
CA MET A 132 1.55 -9.04 -8.05
C MET A 132 2.41 -8.92 -6.78
N GLY A 133 3.09 -9.98 -6.40
CA GLY A 133 3.98 -9.98 -5.23
C GLY A 133 5.34 -9.29 -5.44
N ASP A 134 5.59 -8.71 -6.61
CA ASP A 134 6.84 -8.05 -6.98
C ASP A 134 6.60 -6.62 -7.47
N THR A 135 7.64 -5.78 -7.45
CA THR A 135 7.61 -4.38 -7.88
C THR A 135 7.92 -4.15 -9.36
N SER A 136 8.22 -5.20 -10.12
CA SER A 136 8.63 -5.09 -11.53
C SER A 136 7.49 -4.86 -12.53
N VAL A 137 6.31 -4.52 -12.04
CA VAL A 137 5.11 -4.30 -12.87
C VAL A 137 5.27 -3.14 -13.87
N ASP A 138 6.00 -2.10 -13.51
CA ASP A 138 6.19 -0.91 -14.35
C ASP A 138 7.02 -1.16 -15.60
N ILE A 139 7.82 -2.21 -15.62
CA ILE A 139 8.73 -2.56 -16.71
C ILE A 139 8.41 -3.91 -17.35
N SER A 140 7.37 -4.59 -16.88
CA SER A 140 7.00 -5.92 -17.36
C SER A 140 5.86 -5.89 -18.38
N GLY A 141 5.19 -4.75 -18.55
CA GLY A 141 3.95 -4.63 -19.34
C GLY A 141 2.76 -5.32 -18.68
N PHE A 142 2.85 -5.57 -17.39
CA PHE A 142 1.79 -6.16 -16.57
C PHE A 142 1.28 -5.12 -15.56
N GLY A 143 0.08 -5.31 -15.04
CA GLY A 143 -0.49 -4.42 -14.03
C GLY A 143 -1.68 -5.03 -13.32
N LEU A 144 -2.31 -4.26 -12.46
CA LEU A 144 -3.52 -4.66 -11.78
C LEU A 144 -4.58 -5.06 -12.80
N PRO A 145 -5.06 -6.32 -12.76
CA PRO A 145 -6.05 -6.79 -13.73
C PRO A 145 -7.35 -5.99 -13.65
N GLY A 146 -7.92 -5.63 -14.78
CA GLY A 146 -9.16 -4.85 -14.88
C GLY A 146 -10.40 -5.56 -14.34
N ASN A 147 -10.29 -6.83 -13.96
CA ASN A 147 -11.37 -7.57 -13.30
C ASN A 147 -11.23 -7.61 -11.77
N GLU A 148 -10.18 -7.05 -11.19
CA GLU A 148 -10.12 -6.82 -9.76
C GLU A 148 -11.06 -5.69 -9.36
N VAL A 149 -11.50 -5.69 -8.11
CA VAL A 149 -12.39 -4.66 -7.58
C VAL A 149 -11.65 -3.89 -6.51
N THR A 150 -11.35 -2.65 -6.81
CA THR A 150 -10.58 -1.77 -5.94
C THR A 150 -11.45 -1.09 -4.87
N LEU A 151 -10.82 -0.57 -3.81
CA LEU A 151 -11.50 0.27 -2.83
C LEU A 151 -12.17 1.48 -3.49
N ALA A 152 -11.54 2.07 -4.51
CA ALA A 152 -12.12 3.19 -5.24
C ALA A 152 -13.42 2.79 -5.96
N GLU A 153 -13.46 1.60 -6.58
CA GLU A 153 -14.70 1.09 -7.21
C GLU A 153 -15.79 0.81 -6.17
N VAL A 154 -15.45 0.16 -5.04
CA VAL A 154 -16.40 -0.07 -3.94
C VAL A 154 -16.99 1.23 -3.43
N LEU A 155 -16.16 2.25 -3.21
CA LEU A 155 -16.60 3.54 -2.72
C LEU A 155 -17.38 4.33 -3.78
N SER A 156 -16.97 4.25 -5.05
CA SER A 156 -17.72 4.85 -6.17
C SER A 156 -19.13 4.29 -6.28
N GLU A 157 -19.29 2.96 -6.18
CA GLU A 157 -20.62 2.30 -6.11
C GLU A 157 -21.39 2.74 -4.85
N GLY A 158 -20.69 3.06 -3.76
CA GLY A 158 -21.24 3.66 -2.54
C GLY A 158 -21.62 5.15 -2.67
N GLY A 159 -21.42 5.76 -3.85
CA GLY A 159 -21.78 7.15 -4.15
C GLY A 159 -20.71 8.19 -3.81
N TYR A 160 -19.49 7.76 -3.56
CA TYR A 160 -18.34 8.66 -3.37
C TYR A 160 -17.83 9.23 -4.69
N SER A 161 -17.34 10.46 -4.65
CA SER A 161 -16.43 10.97 -5.69
C SER A 161 -15.02 10.54 -5.36
N THR A 162 -14.29 10.01 -6.34
CA THR A 162 -12.98 9.36 -6.11
C THR A 162 -11.88 10.06 -6.88
N SER A 163 -10.74 10.33 -6.21
CA SER A 163 -9.56 10.94 -6.83
C SER A 163 -8.27 10.31 -6.34
N HIS A 164 -7.29 10.17 -7.24
CA HIS A 164 -5.94 9.70 -6.92
C HIS A 164 -4.89 10.70 -7.41
N VAL A 165 -3.93 11.01 -6.55
CA VAL A 165 -2.79 11.89 -6.88
C VAL A 165 -1.49 11.28 -6.35
N GLY A 166 -0.46 11.19 -7.21
CA GLY A 166 0.89 10.80 -6.82
C GLY A 166 1.36 9.47 -7.40
N LYS A 167 2.00 8.63 -6.60
CA LYS A 167 2.50 7.31 -7.01
C LYS A 167 1.36 6.32 -7.18
N TRP A 168 1.30 5.63 -8.31
CA TRP A 168 0.36 4.52 -8.51
C TRP A 168 1.03 3.16 -8.30
N HIS A 169 2.01 2.83 -9.11
CA HIS A 169 2.86 1.66 -9.01
C HIS A 169 2.13 0.31 -9.04
N MET A 170 1.01 0.24 -9.74
CA MET A 170 0.26 -0.99 -9.96
C MET A 170 0.10 -1.33 -11.44
N GLY A 171 1.04 -0.87 -12.26
CA GLY A 171 1.14 -1.17 -13.69
C GLY A 171 0.97 0.04 -14.59
N ASP A 172 1.50 -0.10 -15.81
CA ASP A 172 1.52 0.96 -16.82
C ASP A 172 0.74 0.61 -18.10
N ILE A 173 -0.06 -0.43 -18.07
CA ILE A 173 -1.01 -0.72 -19.14
C ILE A 173 -2.31 0.04 -18.91
N PRO A 174 -3.04 0.46 -19.96
CA PRO A 174 -4.24 1.28 -19.82
C PRO A 174 -5.28 0.71 -18.85
N GLU A 175 -5.51 -0.59 -18.85
CA GLU A 175 -6.47 -1.21 -17.94
C GLU A 175 -6.09 -1.09 -16.46
N SER A 176 -4.79 -0.96 -16.15
CA SER A 176 -4.28 -0.83 -14.78
C SER A 176 -4.10 0.61 -14.31
N TRP A 177 -4.32 1.61 -15.17
CA TRP A 177 -4.21 3.01 -14.75
C TRP A 177 -5.25 3.38 -13.71
N ALA A 178 -4.90 4.26 -12.76
CA ALA A 178 -5.77 4.61 -11.65
C ALA A 178 -7.17 5.05 -12.10
N MET A 179 -7.27 5.87 -13.16
CA MET A 179 -8.56 6.31 -13.70
C MET A 179 -9.40 5.17 -14.30
N ASN A 180 -8.82 4.02 -14.56
CA ASN A 180 -9.52 2.83 -15.05
C ASN A 180 -9.71 1.78 -13.95
N GLN A 181 -9.37 2.14 -12.70
CA GLN A 181 -9.45 1.32 -11.50
C GLN A 181 -10.29 2.01 -10.41
N GLY A 182 -11.39 2.66 -10.82
CA GLY A 182 -12.41 3.21 -9.93
C GLY A 182 -12.24 4.67 -9.53
N PHE A 183 -11.22 5.38 -10.02
CA PHE A 183 -11.06 6.82 -9.74
C PHE A 183 -11.71 7.68 -10.83
N ASP A 184 -12.61 8.59 -10.42
CA ASP A 184 -13.25 9.59 -11.31
C ASP A 184 -12.23 10.56 -11.90
N TYR A 185 -11.11 10.76 -11.20
CA TYR A 185 -9.97 11.53 -11.65
C TYR A 185 -8.68 10.94 -11.08
N ALA A 186 -7.64 10.90 -11.89
CA ALA A 186 -6.32 10.54 -11.42
C ALA A 186 -5.23 11.38 -12.10
N GLN A 187 -4.21 11.75 -11.31
CA GLN A 187 -2.94 12.28 -11.79
C GLN A 187 -1.83 11.49 -11.11
N HIS A 188 -1.10 10.68 -11.87
CA HIS A 188 -0.09 9.82 -11.28
C HIS A 188 1.19 9.73 -12.09
N ALA A 189 2.28 9.46 -11.37
CA ALA A 189 3.57 9.21 -11.98
C ALA A 189 3.52 7.94 -12.83
N VAL A 190 4.28 7.99 -13.91
CA VAL A 190 4.55 6.87 -14.78
C VAL A 190 5.90 6.28 -14.42
N HIS A 191 6.00 4.98 -14.25
CA HIS A 191 7.27 4.29 -14.01
C HIS A 191 8.13 4.91 -12.91
N GLN A 192 7.62 5.04 -11.72
CA GLN A 192 8.37 5.66 -10.63
C GLN A 192 9.80 5.11 -10.49
N GLN A 193 9.97 3.81 -10.50
CA GLN A 193 11.30 3.20 -10.41
C GLN A 193 12.14 3.50 -11.65
N GLY A 194 11.53 3.47 -12.84
CA GLY A 194 12.17 3.86 -14.09
C GLY A 194 12.61 5.32 -14.08
N GLN A 195 11.81 6.24 -13.56
CA GLN A 195 12.17 7.66 -13.46
C GLN A 195 13.42 7.90 -12.62
N LEU A 196 13.61 7.13 -11.55
CA LEU A 196 14.80 7.22 -10.72
C LEU A 196 16.07 6.74 -11.43
N THR A 197 15.95 5.82 -12.40
CA THR A 197 17.10 5.27 -13.13
C THR A 197 17.59 6.16 -14.27
N ILE A 198 16.78 7.13 -14.69
CA ILE A 198 17.06 7.95 -15.89
C ILE A 198 17.55 9.36 -15.58
N PHE A 199 17.92 9.66 -14.34
CA PHE A 199 18.49 10.96 -14.02
C PHE A 199 19.72 11.27 -14.87
N HIS A 200 19.75 12.47 -15.45
CA HIS A 200 20.86 12.97 -16.24
C HIS A 200 21.95 13.65 -15.40
N ASP A 201 21.79 13.67 -14.10
CA ASP A 201 22.78 14.22 -13.18
C ASP A 201 23.78 13.13 -12.79
N ASP A 202 25.03 13.22 -13.30
CA ASP A 202 26.05 12.21 -13.08
C ASP A 202 26.39 12.03 -11.58
N ALA A 203 26.31 13.10 -10.80
CA ALA A 203 26.58 13.04 -9.36
C ALA A 203 25.47 12.28 -8.59
N ILE A 204 24.27 12.25 -9.14
CA ILE A 204 23.15 11.49 -8.59
C ILE A 204 23.16 10.05 -9.11
N ARG A 205 23.57 9.86 -10.36
CA ARG A 205 23.67 8.55 -11.00
C ARG A 205 24.62 7.59 -10.31
N GLU A 206 25.74 8.09 -9.79
CA GLU A 206 26.69 7.29 -9.00
C GLU A 206 26.12 6.89 -7.63
N GLN A 207 25.06 7.53 -7.19
CA GLN A 207 24.45 7.34 -5.86
C GLN A 207 23.08 6.68 -5.87
N VAL A 208 22.37 6.76 -7.00
CA VAL A 208 21.06 6.09 -7.17
C VAL A 208 21.29 4.68 -7.70
N SER A 209 21.56 3.77 -6.83
CA SER A 209 21.48 2.36 -7.12
C SER A 209 20.02 1.91 -6.91
N VAL A 210 19.24 1.92 -7.94
CA VAL A 210 17.84 1.48 -7.88
C VAL A 210 17.78 -0.03 -8.11
N GLY A 211 18.30 -0.78 -7.19
CA GLY A 211 18.09 -2.23 -7.12
C GLY A 211 18.59 -3.07 -8.30
N ILE A 212 18.53 -2.58 -9.53
CA ILE A 212 18.94 -3.34 -10.72
C ILE A 212 20.45 -3.36 -10.89
N ALA A 213 21.13 -2.24 -10.68
CA ALA A 213 22.59 -2.17 -10.76
C ALA A 213 23.29 -2.92 -9.62
N ASP A 214 22.62 -3.10 -8.49
CA ASP A 214 23.15 -3.85 -7.36
C ASP A 214 22.99 -5.37 -7.51
N PHE A 215 22.06 -5.83 -8.34
CA PHE A 215 21.88 -7.26 -8.60
C PHE A 215 22.88 -7.82 -9.59
N ASP A 216 23.46 -6.97 -10.44
CA ASP A 216 24.49 -7.37 -11.38
C ASP A 216 25.52 -6.24 -11.59
N PRO A 217 26.72 -6.35 -10.99
CA PRO A 217 27.79 -5.36 -11.13
C PRO A 217 28.31 -5.21 -12.57
N ALA A 218 27.90 -6.06 -13.50
CA ALA A 218 28.17 -5.89 -14.92
C ALA A 218 27.31 -4.82 -15.60
N TYR A 219 26.26 -4.34 -14.93
CA TYR A 219 25.40 -3.28 -15.44
C TYR A 219 25.87 -1.93 -14.88
N THR A 220 26.38 -1.10 -15.75
CA THR A 220 26.50 0.33 -15.43
C THR A 220 25.15 1.01 -15.71
N LEU A 221 24.85 2.11 -15.00
CA LEU A 221 23.64 2.91 -15.27
C LEU A 221 23.60 3.45 -16.71
N ASP A 222 24.77 3.54 -17.38
CA ASP A 222 24.86 3.92 -18.79
C ASP A 222 24.33 2.84 -19.74
N ASP A 223 24.31 1.58 -19.31
CA ASP A 223 23.79 0.46 -20.07
C ASP A 223 22.30 0.23 -19.85
N LEU A 224 21.75 0.79 -18.77
CA LEU A 224 20.34 0.77 -18.50
C LEU A 224 19.68 1.97 -19.19
N PHE A 225 18.60 1.69 -19.83
CA PHE A 225 17.61 2.53 -20.42
C PHE A 225 17.82 4.06 -20.28
N ARG A 226 18.12 4.73 -21.35
CA ARG A 226 18.06 6.19 -21.49
C ARG A 226 17.22 6.53 -22.71
N PRO A 227 15.88 6.56 -22.59
CA PRO A 227 15.11 7.19 -23.64
C PRO A 227 15.53 8.67 -23.73
N ASP A 228 15.41 9.24 -24.90
CA ASP A 228 15.34 10.70 -25.01
C ASP A 228 14.28 11.17 -24.02
N ALA A 229 14.67 12.04 -23.08
CA ALA A 229 13.76 12.51 -22.03
C ALA A 229 12.46 13.13 -22.60
N SER A 230 12.54 13.70 -23.83
CA SER A 230 11.35 14.22 -24.53
C SER A 230 10.37 13.14 -24.98
N ALA A 231 10.80 11.88 -25.10
CA ALA A 231 9.93 10.77 -25.44
C ALA A 231 9.17 10.23 -24.21
N MET A 232 9.62 10.57 -23.01
CA MET A 232 9.08 10.02 -21.77
C MET A 232 7.95 10.89 -21.20
N ALA A 233 6.81 10.28 -20.93
CA ALA A 233 5.81 10.88 -20.06
C ALA A 233 6.23 10.66 -18.59
N THR A 234 6.32 11.73 -17.82
CA THR A 234 6.65 11.67 -16.38
C THR A 234 5.40 11.47 -15.55
N VAL A 235 4.29 12.02 -15.99
CA VAL A 235 2.98 11.96 -15.33
C VAL A 235 1.90 11.77 -16.37
N ILE A 236 0.89 11.00 -16.04
CA ILE A 236 -0.38 10.95 -16.77
C ILE A 236 -1.52 11.45 -15.89
N GLU A 237 -2.49 12.10 -16.54
CA GLU A 237 -3.67 12.63 -15.88
C GLU A 237 -4.90 12.41 -16.75
N GLY A 238 -6.03 12.08 -16.13
CA GLY A 238 -7.26 11.85 -16.89
C GLY A 238 -8.44 11.40 -16.05
N LYS A 239 -9.50 11.06 -16.77
CA LYS A 239 -10.74 10.51 -16.25
C LYS A 239 -11.09 9.22 -16.99
N PRO A 240 -11.95 8.36 -16.40
CA PRO A 240 -12.39 7.14 -17.05
C PRO A 240 -12.95 7.39 -18.46
N GLY A 241 -12.47 6.61 -19.42
CA GLY A 241 -12.97 6.66 -20.82
C GLY A 241 -12.59 7.89 -21.61
N GLU A 242 -11.82 8.83 -21.05
CA GLU A 242 -11.29 9.99 -21.75
C GLU A 242 -9.83 9.76 -22.17
N PRO A 243 -9.34 10.41 -23.25
CA PRO A 243 -7.93 10.41 -23.57
C PRO A 243 -7.11 11.01 -22.42
N VAL A 244 -6.07 10.30 -21.98
CA VAL A 244 -5.18 10.80 -20.93
C VAL A 244 -4.32 11.96 -21.43
N ARG A 245 -4.09 12.94 -20.58
CA ARG A 245 -3.09 13.97 -20.79
C ARG A 245 -1.74 13.48 -20.25
N GLU A 246 -0.76 13.45 -21.10
CA GLU A 246 0.61 13.13 -20.72
C GLU A 246 1.41 14.40 -20.47
N ILE A 247 2.10 14.47 -19.33
CA ILE A 247 3.05 15.50 -19.02
C ILE A 247 4.42 14.95 -19.41
N ARG A 248 5.05 15.57 -20.42
CA ARG A 248 6.33 15.16 -20.98
C ARG A 248 7.36 16.25 -20.80
N MET A 249 8.60 15.85 -20.77
CA MET A 249 9.71 16.79 -20.84
C MET A 249 9.83 17.37 -22.24
N SER A 250 10.37 18.59 -22.32
CA SER A 250 10.68 19.23 -23.62
C SER A 250 11.91 18.58 -24.27
N ALA A 251 12.00 18.65 -25.59
CA ALA A 251 13.18 18.16 -26.32
C ALA A 251 14.48 18.84 -25.84
N GLY A 252 15.47 18.04 -25.50
CA GLY A 252 16.74 18.49 -24.95
C GLY A 252 16.74 18.90 -23.48
N GLU A 253 15.59 18.79 -22.78
CA GLU A 253 15.52 18.99 -21.35
C GLU A 253 16.09 17.77 -20.61
N ARG A 254 16.73 18.00 -19.48
CA ARG A 254 17.33 16.93 -18.67
C ARG A 254 16.42 16.58 -17.50
N TRP A 255 16.24 15.28 -17.27
CA TRP A 255 15.58 14.77 -16.07
C TRP A 255 16.56 14.81 -14.90
N THR A 256 16.31 15.70 -13.97
CA THR A 256 17.19 15.96 -12.81
C THR A 256 16.43 15.77 -11.51
N ALA A 257 17.16 15.73 -10.40
CA ALA A 257 16.56 15.71 -9.06
C ALA A 257 15.62 16.89 -8.83
N ALA A 258 15.98 18.08 -9.28
CA ALA A 258 15.12 19.26 -9.18
C ALA A 258 13.80 19.07 -9.94
N LYS A 259 13.84 18.46 -11.13
CA LYS A 259 12.62 18.12 -11.89
C LYS A 259 11.74 17.09 -11.19
N TYR A 260 12.36 16.11 -10.54
CA TYR A 260 11.66 15.15 -9.70
C TYR A 260 10.99 15.83 -8.52
N ASP A 261 11.66 16.76 -7.86
CA ASP A 261 11.12 17.56 -6.77
C ASP A 261 9.97 18.47 -7.22
N GLU A 262 10.11 19.14 -8.38
CA GLU A 262 9.04 19.93 -9.01
C GLU A 262 7.80 19.08 -9.29
N MET A 263 7.97 17.85 -9.76
CA MET A 263 6.86 16.91 -10.00
C MET A 263 6.16 16.54 -8.69
N ASN A 264 6.92 16.26 -7.63
CA ASN A 264 6.33 15.93 -6.32
C ASN A 264 5.59 17.13 -5.70
N GLN A 265 6.14 18.35 -5.84
CA GLN A 265 5.44 19.57 -5.43
C GLN A 265 4.13 19.75 -6.22
N ALA A 266 4.13 19.47 -7.51
CA ALA A 266 2.92 19.53 -8.33
C ALA A 266 1.85 18.50 -7.88
N PHE A 267 2.24 17.34 -7.38
CA PHE A 267 1.29 16.40 -6.76
C PHE A 267 0.72 16.94 -5.45
N GLN A 268 1.52 17.59 -4.61
CA GLN A 268 1.03 18.25 -3.40
C GLN A 268 0.01 19.35 -3.72
N ASP A 269 0.37 20.25 -4.64
CA ASP A 269 -0.51 21.35 -5.07
C ASP A 269 -1.82 20.79 -5.64
N LYS A 270 -1.73 19.73 -6.46
CA LYS A 270 -2.91 19.07 -7.03
C LYS A 270 -3.78 18.42 -5.97
N THR A 271 -3.20 17.87 -4.92
CA THR A 271 -3.95 17.27 -3.81
C THR A 271 -4.80 18.32 -3.10
N LEU A 272 -4.24 19.50 -2.83
CA LEU A 272 -4.99 20.63 -2.25
C LEU A 272 -6.11 21.12 -3.21
N ASP A 273 -5.85 21.19 -4.50
CA ASP A 273 -6.86 21.55 -5.50
C ASP A 273 -7.99 20.51 -5.57
N GLU A 274 -7.66 19.20 -5.48
CA GLU A 274 -8.67 18.14 -5.44
C GLU A 274 -9.50 18.17 -4.16
N LEU A 275 -8.92 18.49 -3.00
CA LEU A 275 -9.68 18.70 -1.76
C LEU A 275 -10.74 19.80 -1.94
N ARG A 276 -10.35 20.96 -2.51
CA ARG A 276 -11.26 22.07 -2.80
C ARG A 276 -12.35 21.67 -3.79
N ARG A 277 -11.98 21.00 -4.87
CA ARG A 277 -12.90 20.55 -5.90
C ARG A 277 -13.93 19.55 -5.35
N LEU A 278 -13.46 18.52 -4.66
CA LEU A 278 -14.30 17.44 -4.11
C LEU A 278 -15.26 17.97 -3.04
N THR A 279 -14.80 18.87 -2.17
CA THR A 279 -15.65 19.56 -1.18
C THR A 279 -16.80 20.33 -1.85
N GLY A 280 -16.53 20.94 -3.00
CA GLY A 280 -17.53 21.67 -3.78
C GLY A 280 -18.62 20.80 -4.42
N GLU A 281 -18.41 19.48 -4.54
CA GLU A 281 -19.38 18.56 -5.15
C GLU A 281 -20.54 18.16 -4.22
N ASN A 282 -20.46 18.48 -2.94
CA ASN A 282 -21.47 18.13 -1.93
C ASN A 282 -21.78 16.62 -1.85
N LYS A 283 -20.81 15.78 -2.17
CA LYS A 283 -20.80 14.32 -2.03
C LYS A 283 -19.70 13.90 -1.07
N PRO A 284 -19.81 12.75 -0.41
CA PRO A 284 -18.65 12.16 0.24
C PRO A 284 -17.58 11.88 -0.79
N PHE A 285 -16.32 11.97 -0.41
CA PHE A 285 -15.21 11.71 -1.31
C PHE A 285 -14.18 10.73 -0.74
N PHE A 286 -13.50 10.03 -1.63
CA PHE A 286 -12.29 9.30 -1.37
C PHE A 286 -11.14 9.96 -2.14
N LEU A 287 -10.24 10.63 -1.43
CA LEU A 287 -9.02 11.18 -1.99
C LEU A 287 -7.84 10.35 -1.52
N GLN A 288 -7.09 9.84 -2.48
CA GLN A 288 -5.87 9.11 -2.25
C GLN A 288 -4.68 9.97 -2.66
N TYR A 289 -3.82 10.32 -1.70
CA TYR A 289 -2.56 11.03 -1.91
C TYR A 289 -1.40 10.13 -1.56
N TRP A 290 -0.61 9.76 -2.56
CA TRP A 290 0.55 8.90 -2.42
C TRP A 290 1.81 9.65 -2.86
N PRO A 291 2.44 10.46 -1.98
CA PRO A 291 3.65 11.20 -2.31
C PRO A 291 4.80 10.25 -2.67
N MET A 292 5.67 10.70 -3.57
CA MET A 292 6.85 9.96 -3.99
C MET A 292 8.11 10.37 -3.21
N ILE A 293 7.94 10.90 -2.02
CA ILE A 293 9.00 11.24 -1.08
C ILE A 293 8.74 10.49 0.24
N PRO A 294 9.75 10.22 1.02
CA PRO A 294 11.15 10.63 0.94
C PRO A 294 12.10 9.64 0.23
N LEU A 295 11.72 9.06 -0.87
CA LEU A 295 12.52 8.09 -1.62
C LEU A 295 13.98 8.51 -1.90
N ASP A 296 14.31 9.75 -1.65
CA ASP A 296 15.64 10.33 -1.86
C ASP A 296 16.73 9.94 -0.84
N ASN A 297 16.43 8.99 0.02
CA ASN A 297 17.43 8.42 0.91
C ASN A 297 18.66 7.86 0.20
N THR A 298 18.57 7.68 -1.12
CA THR A 298 19.67 7.20 -1.96
C THR A 298 20.65 8.29 -2.35
N ARG A 299 20.30 9.56 -2.21
CA ARG A 299 21.16 10.70 -2.54
C ARG A 299 22.02 11.09 -1.37
N THR A 300 22.95 10.26 -1.07
CA THR A 300 23.80 10.43 0.08
C THR A 300 24.87 11.50 -0.11
N GLY A 301 25.16 12.22 0.98
CA GLY A 301 26.40 12.91 1.18
C GLY A 301 26.49 14.33 0.67
N ARG A 302 25.36 14.98 0.35
CA ARG A 302 25.30 16.42 0.14
C ARG A 302 24.22 17.02 0.99
N ASP A 303 24.56 17.26 2.24
CA ASP A 303 23.75 18.11 3.08
C ASP A 303 23.72 19.49 2.47
N GLY A 304 22.53 20.07 2.34
CA GLY A 304 22.40 21.50 2.11
C GLY A 304 22.93 22.27 3.31
N PRO A 305 23.20 23.58 3.19
CA PRO A 305 23.71 24.38 4.29
C PRO A 305 22.79 24.41 5.52
N ASP A 306 21.51 24.11 5.36
CA ASP A 306 20.47 24.15 6.37
C ASP A 306 19.94 22.75 6.74
N SER A 307 20.55 21.68 6.21
CA SER A 307 20.10 20.31 6.50
C SER A 307 20.24 19.97 7.99
N PRO A 308 19.21 19.37 8.58
CA PRO A 308 19.31 18.81 9.93
C PRO A 308 20.38 17.71 10.02
N ASN A 309 20.67 17.25 11.23
CA ASN A 309 21.66 16.20 11.47
C ASN A 309 21.44 14.91 10.67
N GLY A 310 20.20 14.63 10.29
CA GLY A 310 19.84 13.49 9.45
C GLY A 310 20.11 13.67 7.96
N GLY A 311 20.67 14.80 7.52
CA GLY A 311 21.02 15.09 6.13
C GLY A 311 19.81 15.22 5.21
N LEU A 312 20.02 14.93 3.92
CA LEU A 312 18.98 15.08 2.88
C LEU A 312 17.70 14.29 3.17
N TYR A 313 17.81 13.14 3.83
CA TYR A 313 16.64 12.39 4.24
C TYR A 313 15.79 13.17 5.25
N ALA A 314 16.44 13.81 6.23
CA ALA A 314 15.75 14.65 7.22
C ALA A 314 15.08 15.85 6.55
N ASP A 315 15.72 16.49 5.55
CA ASP A 315 15.11 17.55 4.75
C ASP A 315 13.81 17.08 4.09
N LYS A 316 13.84 15.89 3.51
CA LYS A 316 12.64 15.31 2.84
C LYS A 316 11.55 14.91 3.84
N MET A 317 11.93 14.43 5.02
CA MET A 317 10.98 14.15 6.10
C MET A 317 10.29 15.41 6.60
N GLN A 318 11.03 16.51 6.76
CA GLN A 318 10.45 17.80 7.14
C GLN A 318 9.57 18.40 6.03
N LEU A 319 9.93 18.20 4.77
CA LEU A 319 9.08 18.60 3.64
C LEU A 319 7.77 17.81 3.63
N LEU A 320 7.83 16.49 3.80
CA LEU A 320 6.65 15.64 3.92
C LEU A 320 5.76 16.09 5.08
N ASP A 321 6.36 16.37 6.24
CA ASP A 321 5.63 16.85 7.41
C ASP A 321 4.92 18.18 7.13
N THR A 322 5.59 19.09 6.43
CA THR A 322 4.99 20.37 5.99
C THR A 322 3.78 20.11 5.08
N TRP A 323 3.90 19.22 4.11
CA TRP A 323 2.81 18.87 3.20
C TRP A 323 1.62 18.23 3.91
N VAL A 324 1.87 17.37 4.90
CA VAL A 324 0.80 16.83 5.74
C VAL A 324 0.12 17.95 6.53
N GLY A 325 0.90 18.88 7.09
CA GLY A 325 0.38 20.05 7.78
C GLY A 325 -0.50 20.93 6.88
N ASP A 326 -0.07 21.18 5.64
CA ASP A 326 -0.84 21.95 4.65
C ASP A 326 -2.18 21.28 4.34
N ILE A 327 -2.19 19.95 4.19
CA ILE A 327 -3.40 19.17 3.95
C ILE A 327 -4.35 19.27 5.15
N MET A 328 -3.83 19.08 6.38
CA MET A 328 -4.66 19.19 7.59
C MET A 328 -5.26 20.59 7.76
N ASN A 329 -4.47 21.63 7.53
CA ASN A 329 -4.93 23.03 7.54
C ASN A 329 -5.98 23.30 6.45
N GLU A 330 -5.87 22.66 5.29
CA GLU A 330 -6.87 22.80 4.22
C GLU A 330 -8.20 22.14 4.62
N LEU A 331 -8.19 20.96 5.28
CA LEU A 331 -9.40 20.34 5.81
C LEU A 331 -10.13 21.25 6.81
N ASP A 332 -9.36 21.90 7.69
CA ASP A 332 -9.91 22.89 8.65
C ASP A 332 -10.48 24.11 7.95
N THR A 333 -9.75 24.66 6.97
CA THR A 333 -10.17 25.83 6.18
C THR A 333 -11.46 25.57 5.41
N LEU A 334 -11.60 24.37 4.88
CA LEU A 334 -12.81 23.94 4.16
C LEU A 334 -13.96 23.56 5.11
N GLY A 335 -13.70 23.48 6.43
CA GLY A 335 -14.70 23.12 7.44
C GLY A 335 -15.17 21.67 7.36
N ILE A 336 -14.31 20.76 6.86
CA ILE A 336 -14.61 19.34 6.67
C ILE A 336 -13.76 18.40 7.54
N ALA A 337 -12.90 18.94 8.41
CA ALA A 337 -12.00 18.14 9.24
C ALA A 337 -12.78 17.14 10.12
N ASP A 338 -13.85 17.56 10.77
CA ASP A 338 -14.69 16.71 11.63
C ASP A 338 -15.45 15.62 10.86
N ASN A 339 -15.61 15.78 9.55
CA ASN A 339 -16.28 14.83 8.67
C ASN A 339 -15.32 14.03 7.79
N THR A 340 -14.04 14.02 8.10
CA THR A 340 -13.05 13.35 7.26
C THR A 340 -12.24 12.34 8.07
N ILE A 341 -12.24 11.09 7.60
CA ILE A 341 -11.29 10.08 8.06
C ILE A 341 -9.96 10.35 7.35
N VAL A 342 -8.89 10.53 8.13
CA VAL A 342 -7.53 10.64 7.60
C VAL A 342 -6.75 9.41 8.02
N VAL A 343 -6.25 8.64 7.05
CA VAL A 343 -5.31 7.54 7.26
C VAL A 343 -3.97 7.95 6.72
N LEU A 344 -2.92 7.90 7.54
CA LEU A 344 -1.54 8.14 7.13
C LEU A 344 -0.68 6.97 7.56
N MET A 345 0.07 6.39 6.62
CA MET A 345 0.95 5.25 6.91
C MET A 345 2.08 5.11 5.89
N GLY A 346 3.11 4.33 6.25
CA GLY A 346 4.12 3.87 5.31
C GLY A 346 3.63 2.71 4.45
N ASP A 347 4.22 2.51 3.26
CA ASP A 347 3.87 1.40 2.37
C ASP A 347 4.70 0.13 2.62
N ASN A 348 5.91 0.26 3.10
CA ASN A 348 6.80 -0.83 3.50
C ASN A 348 7.92 -0.28 4.39
N GLY A 349 8.73 -1.17 4.93
CA GLY A 349 9.91 -0.77 5.67
C GLY A 349 10.84 0.13 4.86
N HIS A 350 11.62 0.95 5.52
CA HIS A 350 12.48 1.89 4.84
C HIS A 350 13.61 1.20 4.05
N PHE A 351 14.26 1.97 3.21
CA PHE A 351 15.28 1.50 2.27
C PHE A 351 16.63 1.28 2.97
N THR A 352 16.78 0.21 3.75
CA THR A 352 17.96 -0.06 4.62
C THR A 352 19.26 -0.24 3.87
N LYS A 353 19.21 -0.65 2.61
CA LYS A 353 20.40 -0.97 1.82
C LYS A 353 21.41 0.17 1.75
N TYR A 354 20.92 1.39 1.88
CA TYR A 354 21.72 2.62 1.85
C TYR A 354 21.86 3.31 3.21
N ALA A 355 21.36 2.67 4.27
CA ALA A 355 21.42 3.23 5.61
C ALA A 355 22.81 3.76 6.03
N PRO A 356 23.92 3.04 5.80
CA PRO A 356 25.26 3.55 6.14
C PRO A 356 25.64 4.81 5.39
N GLN A 357 25.16 4.96 4.16
CA GLN A 357 25.50 6.07 3.27
C GLN A 357 24.57 7.26 3.44
N SER A 358 23.35 7.04 3.91
CA SER A 358 22.34 8.08 4.15
C SER A 358 22.35 8.65 5.57
N GLY A 359 23.23 8.17 6.45
CA GLY A 359 23.29 8.61 7.84
C GLY A 359 22.20 8.04 8.73
N PHE A 360 21.48 7.00 8.31
CA PHE A 360 20.47 6.35 9.12
C PHE A 360 21.02 5.77 10.42
N THR A 361 20.28 5.97 11.48
CA THR A 361 20.49 5.25 12.74
C THR A 361 19.99 3.80 12.61
N PRO A 362 20.52 2.88 13.44
CA PRO A 362 20.02 1.52 13.51
C PRO A 362 18.51 1.48 13.71
N MET A 363 17.84 0.61 12.97
CA MET A 363 16.40 0.44 13.03
C MET A 363 15.95 -0.25 14.31
N ILE A 364 14.71 0.01 14.70
CA ILE A 364 14.07 -0.67 15.83
C ILE A 364 13.89 -2.14 15.50
N TYR A 365 13.45 -2.43 14.28
CA TYR A 365 13.23 -3.79 13.80
C TYR A 365 14.28 -4.20 12.77
N LYS A 366 14.50 -5.51 12.66
CA LYS A 366 15.42 -6.11 11.68
C LYS A 366 14.91 -5.88 10.26
N GLY A 367 15.83 -5.56 9.35
CA GLY A 367 15.56 -5.48 7.91
C GLY A 367 14.95 -4.15 7.47
N GLY A 368 14.44 -4.12 6.26
CA GLY A 368 13.81 -2.99 5.61
C GLY A 368 13.14 -3.40 4.31
N LYS A 369 12.94 -2.47 3.38
CA LYS A 369 12.28 -2.72 2.10
C LYS A 369 12.80 -3.98 1.41
N GLY A 370 11.88 -4.84 1.00
CA GLY A 370 12.19 -6.12 0.34
C GLY A 370 12.46 -7.28 1.31
N ASP A 371 12.70 -7.00 2.59
CA ASP A 371 12.88 -8.03 3.61
C ASP A 371 11.52 -8.50 4.15
N THR A 372 11.44 -9.77 4.45
CA THR A 372 10.26 -10.35 5.10
C THR A 372 10.32 -10.34 6.62
N SER A 373 11.36 -9.76 7.23
CA SER A 373 11.49 -9.49 8.66
C SER A 373 10.64 -8.30 9.10
N GLU A 374 10.49 -8.10 10.43
CA GLU A 374 9.61 -7.04 10.98
C GLU A 374 9.89 -5.66 10.37
N GLY A 375 11.17 -5.29 10.23
CA GLY A 375 11.54 -3.97 9.67
C GLY A 375 11.19 -3.79 8.19
N GLY A 376 10.87 -4.87 7.46
CA GLY A 376 10.41 -4.79 6.08
C GLY A 376 8.90 -4.64 5.92
N VAL A 377 8.13 -5.09 6.92
CA VAL A 377 6.67 -5.24 6.81
C VAL A 377 5.89 -4.51 7.89
N ARG A 378 6.54 -3.98 8.91
CA ARG A 378 5.89 -3.21 9.96
C ARG A 378 6.17 -1.72 9.79
N VAL A 379 5.12 -0.90 9.79
CA VAL A 379 5.18 0.52 9.46
C VAL A 379 4.48 1.37 10.52
N ASP A 380 4.81 2.66 10.56
CA ASP A 380 3.97 3.63 11.27
C ASP A 380 2.64 3.79 10.54
N ALA A 381 1.55 3.82 11.31
CA ALA A 381 0.22 4.02 10.77
C ALA A 381 -0.68 4.74 11.78
N PHE A 382 -1.42 5.73 11.29
CA PHE A 382 -2.30 6.58 12.07
C PHE A 382 -3.65 6.69 11.40
N ILE A 383 -4.70 6.76 12.21
CA ILE A 383 -6.05 7.04 11.76
C ILE A 383 -6.68 8.12 12.63
N LYS A 384 -7.19 9.17 12.01
CA LYS A 384 -7.90 10.26 12.70
C LYS A 384 -9.31 10.33 12.14
N TRP A 385 -10.30 10.35 13.04
CA TRP A 385 -11.69 10.63 12.73
C TRP A 385 -12.34 11.34 13.93
N PRO A 386 -12.39 12.68 13.95
CA PRO A 386 -12.86 13.42 15.09
C PRO A 386 -14.27 12.99 15.54
N GLY A 387 -14.46 12.82 16.84
CA GLY A 387 -15.72 12.39 17.42
C GLY A 387 -16.08 10.92 17.27
N MET A 388 -15.33 10.15 16.46
CA MET A 388 -15.55 8.73 16.25
C MET A 388 -14.38 7.87 16.76
N ILE A 389 -13.15 8.30 16.55
CA ILE A 389 -11.95 7.64 17.06
C ILE A 389 -11.37 8.51 18.18
N ALA A 390 -11.04 7.90 19.31
CA ALA A 390 -10.50 8.61 20.46
C ALA A 390 -9.12 9.21 20.12
N PRO A 391 -8.87 10.50 20.43
CA PRO A 391 -7.55 11.08 20.29
C PRO A 391 -6.58 10.47 21.31
N ASP A 392 -5.27 10.59 21.03
CA ASP A 392 -4.17 10.08 21.87
C ASP A 392 -4.36 8.60 22.26
N SER A 393 -4.92 7.81 21.33
CA SER A 393 -5.21 6.39 21.54
C SER A 393 -4.27 5.49 20.73
N MET A 394 -4.23 4.21 21.09
CA MET A 394 -3.30 3.26 20.48
C MET A 394 -3.90 1.85 20.52
N VAL A 395 -3.87 1.17 19.37
CA VAL A 395 -4.22 -0.24 19.29
C VAL A 395 -2.99 -1.09 18.94
N ASN A 396 -2.84 -2.21 19.65
CA ASN A 396 -1.73 -3.15 19.50
C ASN A 396 -2.19 -4.52 18.97
N ASN A 397 -3.41 -4.63 18.48
CA ASN A 397 -3.83 -5.81 17.71
C ASN A 397 -3.18 -5.79 16.32
N ILE A 398 -3.00 -6.95 15.75
CA ILE A 398 -2.46 -7.09 14.40
C ILE A 398 -3.48 -6.53 13.41
N ILE A 399 -3.04 -5.59 12.58
CA ILE A 399 -3.80 -5.05 11.45
C ILE A 399 -2.94 -5.24 10.21
N HIS A 400 -3.50 -5.76 9.13
CA HIS A 400 -2.84 -5.84 7.84
C HIS A 400 -3.38 -4.77 6.90
N VAL A 401 -2.56 -4.27 6.00
CA VAL A 401 -2.97 -3.19 5.06
C VAL A 401 -4.23 -3.55 4.26
N SER A 402 -4.46 -4.83 3.96
CA SER A 402 -5.69 -5.30 3.32
C SER A 402 -6.96 -5.10 4.17
N ASP A 403 -6.82 -4.94 5.51
CA ASP A 403 -7.96 -4.71 6.40
C ASP A 403 -8.55 -3.31 6.22
N LEU A 404 -7.75 -2.35 5.72
CA LEU A 404 -8.24 -1.02 5.39
C LEU A 404 -9.30 -1.05 4.29
N TYR A 405 -9.21 -1.98 3.35
CA TYR A 405 -10.22 -2.17 2.31
C TYR A 405 -11.61 -2.47 2.91
N THR A 406 -11.70 -3.45 3.77
CA THR A 406 -12.96 -3.85 4.41
C THR A 406 -13.44 -2.84 5.44
N THR A 407 -12.52 -2.30 6.24
CA THR A 407 -12.83 -1.35 7.31
C THR A 407 -13.31 -0.01 6.76
N LEU A 408 -12.62 0.56 5.76
CA LEU A 408 -13.03 1.83 5.15
C LEU A 408 -14.33 1.67 4.35
N SER A 409 -14.53 0.52 3.69
CA SER A 409 -15.82 0.20 3.04
C SER A 409 -16.96 0.17 4.06
N ARG A 410 -16.73 -0.39 5.26
CA ARG A 410 -17.71 -0.40 6.37
C ARG A 410 -18.01 1.01 6.87
N PHE A 411 -16.98 1.81 7.13
CA PHE A 411 -17.17 3.20 7.58
C PHE A 411 -17.95 4.04 6.55
N ALA A 412 -17.68 3.81 5.28
CA ALA A 412 -18.40 4.43 4.18
C ALA A 412 -19.85 3.94 4.02
N GLY A 413 -20.18 2.77 4.58
CA GLY A 413 -21.45 2.08 4.31
C GLY A 413 -21.52 1.53 2.89
N ALA A 414 -20.39 1.14 2.34
CA ALA A 414 -20.23 0.60 0.99
C ALA A 414 -19.82 -0.88 0.97
N ASP A 415 -19.77 -1.55 2.12
CA ASP A 415 -19.31 -2.93 2.28
C ASP A 415 -20.16 -3.95 1.52
N GLN A 416 -21.43 -3.62 1.19
CA GLN A 416 -22.27 -4.46 0.31
C GLN A 416 -21.71 -4.57 -1.13
N PHE A 417 -20.85 -3.63 -1.57
CA PHE A 417 -20.25 -3.64 -2.90
C PHE A 417 -18.91 -4.40 -2.96
N ILE A 418 -18.40 -4.86 -1.81
CA ILE A 418 -17.23 -5.74 -1.76
C ILE A 418 -17.56 -7.04 -2.53
N PRO A 419 -16.66 -7.50 -3.44
CA PRO A 419 -16.91 -8.68 -4.25
C PRO A 419 -17.05 -9.95 -3.40
N ARG A 420 -17.97 -10.84 -3.81
CA ARG A 420 -18.27 -12.10 -3.10
C ARG A 420 -17.94 -13.34 -3.93
N ASP A 421 -17.43 -13.13 -5.14
CA ASP A 421 -17.03 -14.16 -6.10
C ASP A 421 -15.59 -14.63 -5.92
N ARG A 422 -14.84 -13.94 -5.07
CA ARG A 422 -13.40 -14.15 -4.84
C ARG A 422 -13.07 -14.10 -3.35
N LEU A 423 -11.85 -14.53 -3.00
CA LEU A 423 -11.35 -14.48 -1.64
C LEU A 423 -10.84 -13.06 -1.34
N VAL A 424 -11.33 -12.46 -0.25
CA VAL A 424 -10.87 -11.20 0.33
C VAL A 424 -10.10 -11.53 1.61
N ASP A 425 -8.83 -11.17 1.66
CA ASP A 425 -7.96 -11.46 2.81
C ASP A 425 -8.12 -10.42 3.93
N GLY A 426 -8.56 -9.21 3.58
CA GLY A 426 -8.87 -8.16 4.52
C GLY A 426 -10.05 -8.51 5.43
N VAL A 427 -9.95 -8.14 6.70
CA VAL A 427 -11.00 -8.31 7.70
C VAL A 427 -11.38 -6.96 8.30
N ASP A 428 -12.63 -6.82 8.70
CA ASP A 428 -13.14 -5.58 9.28
C ASP A 428 -12.58 -5.34 10.68
N GLN A 429 -11.92 -4.21 10.91
CA GLN A 429 -11.35 -3.78 12.17
C GLN A 429 -12.15 -2.62 12.81
N SER A 430 -13.34 -2.32 12.30
CA SER A 430 -14.13 -1.15 12.71
C SER A 430 -14.35 -1.09 14.21
N ALA A 431 -14.68 -2.23 14.84
CA ALA A 431 -14.95 -2.27 16.27
C ALA A 431 -13.72 -1.93 17.12
N SER A 432 -12.56 -2.48 16.79
CA SER A 432 -11.30 -2.19 17.49
C SER A 432 -10.92 -0.72 17.39
N LEU A 433 -11.08 -0.12 16.20
CA LEU A 433 -10.70 1.27 15.95
C LEU A 433 -11.69 2.28 16.56
N LEU A 434 -13.00 2.02 16.49
CA LEU A 434 -14.01 2.95 17.01
C LEU A 434 -14.10 2.93 18.53
N PHE A 435 -13.83 1.78 19.18
CA PHE A 435 -14.00 1.63 20.61
C PHE A 435 -12.70 1.60 21.41
N ASP A 436 -11.55 1.80 20.75
CA ASP A 436 -10.22 1.78 21.38
C ASP A 436 -10.03 0.50 22.24
N ASP A 437 -10.40 -0.64 21.65
CA ASP A 437 -10.43 -1.93 22.36
C ASP A 437 -9.76 -3.02 21.51
N GLU A 438 -8.55 -3.40 21.90
CA GLU A 438 -7.76 -4.44 21.22
C GLU A 438 -8.47 -5.81 21.20
N SER A 439 -9.32 -6.10 22.21
CA SER A 439 -10.06 -7.37 22.28
C SER A 439 -11.11 -7.52 21.18
N LYS A 440 -11.44 -6.43 20.47
CA LYS A 440 -12.39 -6.39 19.35
C LYS A 440 -11.73 -6.55 17.99
N GLY A 441 -10.41 -6.72 17.95
CA GLY A 441 -9.69 -7.01 16.72
C GLY A 441 -10.10 -8.37 16.13
N ARG A 442 -10.25 -8.42 14.80
CA ARG A 442 -10.70 -9.62 14.08
C ARG A 442 -9.59 -10.36 13.36
N ARG A 443 -8.36 -9.94 13.55
CA ARG A 443 -7.15 -10.58 13.02
C ARG A 443 -6.20 -10.91 14.16
N ASP A 444 -5.71 -12.14 14.19
CA ASP A 444 -4.74 -12.59 15.20
C ASP A 444 -3.37 -12.94 14.62
N HIS A 445 -3.25 -12.94 13.27
CA HIS A 445 -2.01 -13.28 12.59
C HIS A 445 -1.88 -12.57 11.23
N VAL A 446 -0.64 -12.54 10.74
CA VAL A 446 -0.31 -12.24 9.34
C VAL A 446 0.63 -13.31 8.78
N ILE A 447 0.48 -13.60 7.48
CA ILE A 447 1.38 -14.43 6.71
C ILE A 447 2.16 -13.51 5.78
N VAL A 448 3.46 -13.44 5.97
CA VAL A 448 4.35 -12.58 5.18
C VAL A 448 4.88 -13.34 3.98
N TYR A 449 4.72 -12.77 2.81
CA TYR A 449 5.17 -13.35 1.55
C TYR A 449 6.44 -12.67 1.03
N SER A 450 7.26 -13.44 0.32
CA SER A 450 8.22 -12.91 -0.63
C SER A 450 7.78 -13.37 -2.01
N ILE A 451 7.31 -12.44 -2.83
CA ILE A 451 6.72 -12.68 -4.16
C ILE A 451 5.55 -13.67 -4.06
N SER A 452 5.77 -14.96 -4.28
CA SER A 452 4.73 -16.01 -4.24
C SER A 452 4.93 -17.02 -3.10
N THR A 453 5.98 -16.87 -2.30
CA THR A 453 6.37 -17.83 -1.28
C THR A 453 6.13 -17.28 0.13
N PRO A 454 5.35 -17.97 0.98
CA PRO A 454 5.22 -17.56 2.38
C PRO A 454 6.58 -17.74 3.08
N LYS A 455 7.01 -16.72 3.82
CA LYS A 455 8.32 -16.66 4.49
C LYS A 455 8.22 -16.59 5.99
N ALA A 456 7.14 -16.00 6.50
CA ALA A 456 6.94 -15.93 7.93
C ALA A 456 5.47 -15.90 8.30
N ILE A 457 5.19 -16.23 9.55
CA ILE A 457 3.88 -16.03 10.19
C ILE A 457 4.13 -15.29 11.49
N VAL A 458 3.40 -14.20 11.70
CA VAL A 458 3.39 -13.48 12.97
C VAL A 458 2.02 -13.70 13.62
N LYS A 459 2.03 -14.13 14.88
CA LYS A 459 0.83 -14.28 15.71
C LYS A 459 1.16 -13.88 17.14
N ASP A 460 0.30 -13.07 17.73
CA ASP A 460 0.59 -12.44 19.01
C ASP A 460 1.98 -11.76 18.99
N LYS A 461 2.83 -12.06 19.93
CA LYS A 461 4.22 -11.57 20.00
C LYS A 461 5.23 -12.48 19.30
N LEU A 462 4.80 -13.59 18.77
CA LEU A 462 5.69 -14.59 18.19
C LEU A 462 5.72 -14.49 16.67
N ARG A 463 6.91 -14.66 16.15
CA ARG A 463 7.18 -14.78 14.71
C ARG A 463 7.81 -16.13 14.43
N LEU A 464 7.26 -16.85 13.47
CA LEU A 464 7.84 -18.05 12.87
C LEU A 464 8.43 -17.70 11.51
N ASN A 465 9.73 -17.80 11.35
CA ASN A 465 10.38 -17.78 10.05
C ASN A 465 10.31 -19.18 9.42
N LEU A 466 9.75 -19.25 8.22
CA LEU A 466 9.57 -20.50 7.50
C LEU A 466 10.85 -20.87 6.75
N PRO A 467 11.23 -22.16 6.72
CA PRO A 467 12.36 -22.61 5.92
C PRO A 467 12.08 -22.43 4.42
N GLY A 468 13.13 -22.34 3.65
CA GLY A 468 13.06 -22.26 2.19
C GLY A 468 12.40 -23.49 1.55
N PRO A 469 11.93 -23.38 0.29
CA PRO A 469 11.40 -24.51 -0.44
C PRO A 469 12.41 -25.67 -0.51
N GLY A 470 12.01 -26.85 -0.05
CA GLY A 470 12.87 -28.04 -0.02
C GLY A 470 13.78 -28.14 1.21
N GLU A 471 13.82 -27.15 2.08
CA GLU A 471 14.52 -27.23 3.36
C GLU A 471 13.71 -27.99 4.41
N SER A 472 14.41 -28.51 5.41
CA SER A 472 13.75 -29.26 6.49
C SER A 472 12.91 -28.32 7.37
N PRO A 473 11.67 -28.69 7.73
CA PRO A 473 10.85 -27.91 8.68
C PRO A 473 11.52 -27.68 10.05
N ILE A 474 12.53 -28.47 10.39
CA ILE A 474 13.29 -28.32 11.63
C ILE A 474 14.14 -27.03 11.64
N LEU A 475 14.34 -26.42 10.46
CA LEU A 475 15.06 -25.14 10.31
C LEU A 475 14.15 -23.92 10.56
N ALA A 476 12.86 -24.13 10.85
CA ALA A 476 11.97 -23.06 11.25
C ALA A 476 12.41 -22.43 12.56
N GLU A 477 12.50 -21.11 12.59
CA GLU A 477 12.98 -20.37 13.75
C GLU A 477 11.85 -19.51 14.35
N PHE A 478 11.70 -19.56 15.68
CA PHE A 478 10.77 -18.73 16.42
C PHE A 478 11.49 -17.58 17.10
N PHE A 479 10.89 -16.39 17.07
CA PHE A 479 11.36 -15.20 17.75
C PHE A 479 10.24 -14.58 18.60
N ASP A 480 10.58 -14.10 19.79
CA ASP A 480 9.70 -13.27 20.62
C ASP A 480 9.96 -11.79 20.28
N LEU A 481 9.11 -11.20 19.45
CA LEU A 481 9.28 -9.84 18.93
C LEU A 481 9.25 -8.73 19.99
N TYR A 482 8.72 -9.00 21.19
CA TYR A 482 8.73 -8.03 22.29
C TYR A 482 10.06 -8.01 23.03
N ARG A 483 10.83 -9.09 22.93
CA ARG A 483 12.15 -9.23 23.58
C ARG A 483 13.32 -9.13 22.61
N ASP A 484 13.06 -9.45 21.35
CA ASP A 484 14.08 -9.51 20.31
C ASP A 484 13.55 -8.92 18.99
N THR A 485 13.51 -7.58 18.95
CA THR A 485 13.06 -6.83 17.75
C THR A 485 13.98 -7.02 16.54
N HIS A 486 15.19 -7.54 16.75
CA HIS A 486 16.16 -7.79 15.70
C HIS A 486 16.22 -9.25 15.23
N GLU A 487 15.34 -10.13 15.75
CA GLU A 487 15.26 -11.53 15.34
C GLU A 487 16.65 -12.21 15.34
N LYS A 488 17.42 -12.05 16.45
CA LYS A 488 18.78 -12.56 16.60
C LYS A 488 18.85 -13.83 17.45
N TYR A 489 17.91 -13.99 18.36
CA TYR A 489 17.92 -15.00 19.39
C TYR A 489 16.66 -15.86 19.31
N PRO A 490 16.66 -16.91 18.50
CA PRO A 490 15.48 -17.77 18.39
C PRO A 490 15.16 -18.37 19.77
N VAL A 491 13.86 -18.42 20.09
CA VAL A 491 13.39 -19.09 21.31
C VAL A 491 13.71 -20.59 21.25
N SER A 492 13.87 -21.21 22.43
CA SER A 492 14.30 -22.59 22.50
C SER A 492 13.38 -23.54 21.72
N THR A 493 13.96 -24.64 21.24
CA THR A 493 13.26 -25.69 20.50
C THR A 493 12.05 -26.24 21.27
N GLU A 494 12.08 -26.22 22.59
CA GLU A 494 10.98 -26.67 23.46
C GLU A 494 9.76 -25.77 23.33
N VAL A 495 9.95 -24.44 23.35
CA VAL A 495 8.86 -23.48 23.11
C VAL A 495 8.36 -23.58 21.68
N GLY A 496 9.26 -23.74 20.71
CA GLY A 496 8.93 -23.93 19.31
C GLY A 496 8.09 -25.20 19.05
N ALA A 497 8.39 -26.29 19.74
CA ALA A 497 7.66 -27.56 19.58
C ALA A 497 6.19 -27.46 20.07
N TRP A 498 5.93 -26.70 21.11
CA TRP A 498 4.56 -26.53 21.63
C TRP A 498 3.80 -25.39 20.94
N GLY A 499 4.43 -24.24 20.78
CA GLY A 499 3.81 -23.08 20.11
C GLY A 499 3.69 -23.23 18.61
N GLY A 500 4.63 -23.95 17.98
CA GLY A 500 4.72 -24.10 16.52
C GLY A 500 3.56 -24.83 15.86
N GLN A 501 2.85 -25.68 16.61
CA GLN A 501 1.74 -26.45 16.04
C GLN A 501 0.62 -25.54 15.52
N GLU A 502 0.35 -24.42 16.20
CA GLU A 502 -0.68 -23.48 15.78
C GLU A 502 -0.29 -22.79 14.46
N PHE A 503 0.96 -22.34 14.35
CA PHE A 503 1.48 -21.72 13.12
C PHE A 503 1.44 -22.67 11.93
N VAL A 504 1.79 -23.95 12.14
CA VAL A 504 1.69 -24.99 11.10
C VAL A 504 0.24 -25.22 10.68
N ARG A 505 -0.71 -25.17 11.62
CA ARG A 505 -2.14 -25.30 11.30
C ARG A 505 -2.64 -24.11 10.51
N ILE A 506 -2.27 -22.87 10.89
CA ILE A 506 -2.59 -21.64 10.14
C ILE A 506 -2.09 -21.78 8.72
N LEU A 507 -0.79 -22.07 8.53
CA LEU A 507 -0.21 -22.25 7.21
C LEU A 507 -0.90 -23.36 6.41
N GLY A 508 -1.17 -24.51 7.04
CA GLY A 508 -1.84 -25.63 6.40
C GLY A 508 -3.26 -25.30 5.91
N ARG A 509 -4.02 -24.58 6.72
CA ARG A 509 -5.38 -24.10 6.37
C ARG A 509 -5.32 -23.07 5.24
N HIS A 510 -4.40 -22.12 5.32
CA HIS A 510 -4.17 -21.13 4.28
C HIS A 510 -3.80 -21.79 2.93
N MET A 511 -2.85 -22.72 2.95
CA MET A 511 -2.45 -23.44 1.73
C MET A 511 -3.58 -24.31 1.15
N ALA A 512 -4.37 -24.96 2.00
CA ALA A 512 -5.55 -25.70 1.55
C ALA A 512 -6.62 -24.79 0.91
N ARG A 513 -6.72 -23.52 1.37
CA ARG A 513 -7.65 -22.56 0.77
C ARG A 513 -7.23 -22.16 -0.65
N LYS A 514 -5.92 -22.17 -0.95
CA LYS A 514 -5.39 -21.92 -2.29
C LYS A 514 -5.80 -22.99 -3.32
N GLU A 515 -6.13 -24.20 -2.91
CA GLU A 515 -6.66 -25.22 -3.84
C GLU A 515 -8.00 -24.78 -4.43
N LYS A 516 -8.83 -24.11 -3.63
CA LYS A 516 -10.13 -23.58 -4.07
C LYS A 516 -10.01 -22.21 -4.75
N TYR A 517 -9.09 -21.39 -4.28
CA TYR A 517 -8.83 -20.03 -4.78
C TYR A 517 -7.35 -19.96 -5.15
N PRO A 518 -6.97 -20.46 -6.32
CA PRO A 518 -5.56 -20.50 -6.74
C PRO A 518 -5.01 -19.09 -6.90
N ASP A 519 -3.72 -18.97 -6.63
CA ASP A 519 -3.00 -17.73 -6.90
C ASP A 519 -2.93 -17.46 -8.41
N GLY A 520 -2.87 -16.18 -8.77
CA GLY A 520 -2.60 -15.77 -10.14
C GLY A 520 -1.18 -16.17 -10.58
N PRO A 521 -0.95 -16.29 -11.88
CA PRO A 521 0.39 -16.48 -12.39
C PRO A 521 1.25 -15.28 -11.98
N PRO A 522 2.52 -15.50 -11.56
CA PRO A 522 3.38 -14.39 -11.21
C PRO A 522 3.56 -13.46 -12.42
N ALA A 523 3.37 -12.16 -12.21
CA ALA A 523 3.56 -11.13 -13.21
C ALA A 523 5.00 -11.13 -13.77
N TYR A 524 5.94 -11.53 -12.92
CA TYR A 524 7.36 -11.56 -13.25
C TYR A 524 7.68 -12.62 -14.30
N GLY A 525 8.19 -12.17 -15.46
CA GLY A 525 8.66 -13.06 -16.52
C GLY A 525 7.58 -13.65 -17.42
N VAL A 526 6.32 -13.25 -17.24
CA VAL A 526 5.26 -13.57 -18.21
C VAL A 526 5.31 -12.54 -19.32
N PRO A 527 5.45 -12.93 -20.61
CA PRO A 527 5.33 -11.98 -21.71
C PRO A 527 3.91 -11.39 -21.72
N TYR A 528 3.82 -10.08 -21.70
CA TYR A 528 2.55 -9.40 -21.87
C TYR A 528 2.10 -9.51 -23.35
N GLU A 529 0.94 -10.09 -23.60
CA GLU A 529 0.33 -10.09 -24.93
C GLU A 529 -0.17 -8.67 -25.21
N GLY A 530 0.41 -8.01 -26.18
CA GLY A 530 0.06 -6.62 -26.52
C GLY A 530 1.15 -5.62 -26.13
N ILE A 531 2.39 -6.08 -26.02
CA ILE A 531 3.55 -5.21 -25.76
C ILE A 531 3.66 -4.04 -26.74
N GLU A 532 3.14 -4.21 -27.96
CA GLU A 532 3.04 -3.17 -28.97
C GLU A 532 2.09 -2.02 -28.59
N ASN A 533 1.23 -2.24 -27.60
CA ASN A 533 0.30 -1.23 -27.09
C ASN A 533 0.86 -0.49 -25.87
N LEU A 534 2.03 -0.89 -25.39
CA LEU A 534 2.71 -0.16 -24.32
C LEU A 534 3.20 1.20 -24.83
N ARG A 535 3.34 2.13 -23.92
CA ARG A 535 3.99 3.39 -24.25
C ARG A 535 5.43 3.15 -24.69
N PRO A 536 5.99 4.00 -25.57
CA PRO A 536 7.32 3.80 -26.14
C PRO A 536 8.40 3.62 -25.08
N GLU A 537 8.32 4.36 -23.97
CA GLU A 537 9.27 4.27 -22.86
C GLU A 537 9.19 2.92 -22.13
N THR A 538 7.99 2.40 -21.90
CA THR A 538 7.78 1.08 -21.28
C THR A 538 8.24 -0.03 -22.22
N GLN A 539 7.88 0.06 -23.49
CA GLN A 539 8.30 -0.90 -24.52
C GLN A 539 9.82 -0.97 -24.61
N ALA A 540 10.48 0.18 -24.67
CA ALA A 540 11.94 0.24 -24.74
C ALA A 540 12.60 -0.33 -23.47
N ALA A 541 12.04 -0.09 -22.28
CA ALA A 541 12.53 -0.65 -21.03
C ALA A 541 12.38 -2.19 -21.03
N VAL A 542 11.23 -2.70 -21.42
CA VAL A 542 10.97 -4.15 -21.51
C VAL A 542 11.92 -4.81 -22.52
N GLU A 543 12.11 -4.22 -23.69
CA GLU A 543 13.03 -4.73 -24.72
C GLU A 543 14.47 -4.75 -24.23
N ALA A 544 14.95 -3.66 -23.61
CA ALA A 544 16.30 -3.58 -23.06
C ALA A 544 16.53 -4.63 -21.97
N PHE A 545 15.56 -4.83 -21.10
CA PHE A 545 15.62 -5.81 -20.02
C PHE A 545 15.61 -7.25 -20.55
N ALA A 546 14.78 -7.55 -21.56
CA ALA A 546 14.72 -8.86 -22.20
C ALA A 546 16.02 -9.22 -22.92
N ILE A 547 16.61 -8.27 -23.64
CA ILE A 547 17.88 -8.46 -24.36
C ILE A 547 19.01 -8.79 -23.37
N LYS A 548 19.09 -8.06 -22.24
CA LYS A 548 20.15 -8.25 -21.25
C LYS A 548 20.03 -9.55 -20.48
N ARG A 549 18.84 -10.08 -20.26
CA ARG A 549 18.64 -11.40 -19.62
C ARG A 549 18.92 -12.59 -20.55
N GLY A 550 19.29 -12.36 -21.81
CA GLY A 550 19.56 -13.42 -22.77
C GLY A 550 18.33 -14.28 -23.12
N SER A 551 17.14 -13.80 -22.79
CA SER A 551 15.88 -14.48 -23.07
C SER A 551 15.40 -14.26 -24.50
N VAL A 552 16.03 -13.37 -25.25
CA VAL A 552 15.79 -13.17 -26.69
C VAL A 552 17.00 -13.73 -27.43
N THR A 553 16.95 -14.98 -27.83
CA THR A 553 17.79 -15.49 -28.91
C THR A 553 17.39 -14.77 -30.19
N LYS A 554 18.34 -14.07 -30.81
CA LYS A 554 18.16 -13.49 -32.14
C LYS A 554 17.75 -14.55 -33.17
#